data_2391bc6d0ad88c01594cf9bf7f01e06a
#
_entry.id   2391bc6d0ad88c01594cf9bf7f01e06a
#
_cell.length_a   1.000
_cell.length_b   1.000
_cell.length_c   1.000
_cell.angle_alpha   90.00
_cell.angle_beta   90.00
_cell.angle_gamma   90.00
#
_symmetry.space_group_name_H-M   'P 1'
#
loop_
_entity.id
_entity.type
_entity.pdbx_description
1 polymer ?
#
loop_
_entity_poly.entity_id
_entity_poly.type
_entity_poly.pdbx_seq_one_letter_code
_entity_poly.pdbx_strand_id
1 'polypeptide(L)'
;TSGHGGVRSLKNEFTQKYLEAEFSCAPKDQLTAMSVGTNRKAAVEGDIVNGAVQCGQSLNRLTKVKPAKVIVESVVAEAKEAIKKAQRFA
;
A
#
# COMPACT_ATOMS: atom_id res chain seq x y z
N THR A 1 2.65 8.63 -6.63
CA THR A 1 3.30 8.83 -7.92
C THR A 1 2.33 9.43 -8.93
N SER A 2 2.67 10.58 -9.52
CA SER A 2 1.78 11.30 -10.43
C SER A 2 1.61 10.60 -11.79
N GLY A 3 2.61 9.82 -12.21
CA GLY A 3 2.62 9.14 -13.50
C GLY A 3 1.58 8.03 -13.67
N HIS A 4 1.04 7.52 -12.59
CA HIS A 4 0.09 6.40 -12.57
C HIS A 4 -1.17 6.68 -11.74
N GLY A 5 -1.57 7.95 -11.65
CA GLY A 5 -2.78 8.34 -10.93
C GLY A 5 -2.63 8.42 -9.42
N GLY A 6 -1.43 8.62 -8.92
CA GLY A 6 -1.18 8.81 -7.49
C GLY A 6 -1.34 7.54 -6.66
N VAL A 7 -0.29 6.74 -6.55
CA VAL A 7 -0.26 5.51 -5.75
C VAL A 7 0.47 5.77 -4.44
N ARG A 8 -0.12 5.37 -3.33
CA ARG A 8 0.51 5.45 -2.01
C ARG A 8 1.34 4.19 -1.76
N SER A 9 2.58 4.37 -1.35
CA SER A 9 3.50 3.28 -1.02
C SER A 9 4.28 3.59 0.25
N LEU A 10 4.76 2.57 0.93
CA LEU A 10 5.67 2.74 2.05
C LEU A 10 6.98 3.37 1.58
N LYS A 11 7.54 4.27 2.39
CA LYS A 11 8.80 4.94 2.09
C LYS A 11 9.95 3.92 2.15
N ASN A 12 10.67 3.76 1.05
CA ASN A 12 11.85 2.89 0.95
C ASN A 12 12.81 3.43 -0.12
N GLU A 13 13.90 2.72 -0.41
CA GLU A 13 14.86 3.17 -1.44
C GLU A 13 14.22 3.31 -2.81
N PHE A 14 13.36 2.38 -3.20
CA PHE A 14 12.66 2.47 -4.48
C PHE A 14 11.84 3.76 -4.58
N THR A 15 11.02 4.07 -3.58
CA THR A 15 10.17 5.26 -3.62
C THR A 15 10.98 6.54 -3.62
N GLN A 16 12.11 6.57 -2.92
CA GLN A 16 13.01 7.74 -2.93
C GLN A 16 13.61 7.96 -4.32
N LYS A 17 14.13 6.92 -4.96
CA LYS A 17 14.67 7.01 -6.32
C LYS A 17 13.62 7.40 -7.34
N TYR A 18 12.41 6.84 -7.21
CA TYR A 18 11.30 7.15 -8.09
C TYR A 18 10.89 8.63 -7.96
N LEU A 19 10.74 9.13 -6.74
CA LEU A 19 10.38 10.52 -6.49
C LEU A 19 11.45 11.49 -6.98
N GLU A 20 12.73 11.18 -6.80
CA GLU A 20 13.83 11.99 -7.33
C GLU A 20 13.75 12.09 -8.85
N ALA A 21 13.51 10.98 -9.54
CA ALA A 21 13.35 10.96 -10.99
C ALA A 21 12.11 11.76 -11.42
N GLU A 22 11.01 11.63 -10.70
CA GLU A 22 9.76 12.33 -10.97
C GLU A 22 9.91 13.85 -10.80
N PHE A 23 10.54 14.30 -9.72
CA PHE A 23 10.80 15.72 -9.48
C PHE A 23 11.85 16.31 -10.42
N SER A 24 12.72 15.50 -10.98
CA SER A 24 13.69 15.90 -12.02
C SER A 24 13.06 15.96 -13.42
N CYS A 25 11.74 15.79 -13.52
CA CYS A 25 11.01 15.80 -14.77
C CYS A 25 11.50 14.72 -15.76
N ALA A 26 11.84 13.53 -15.26
CA ALA A 26 12.23 12.41 -16.11
C ALA A 26 11.09 12.03 -17.07
N PRO A 27 11.40 11.56 -18.28
CA PRO A 27 10.38 11.13 -19.24
C PRO A 27 9.47 10.06 -18.66
N LYS A 28 8.20 10.08 -19.04
CA LYS A 28 7.19 9.12 -18.58
C LYS A 28 7.63 7.67 -18.84
N ASP A 29 8.26 7.42 -19.96
CA ASP A 29 8.75 6.08 -20.31
C ASP A 29 9.81 5.57 -19.34
N GLN A 30 10.69 6.45 -18.88
CA GLN A 30 11.69 6.12 -17.87
C GLN A 30 11.05 5.80 -16.53
N LEU A 31 10.07 6.59 -16.10
CA LEU A 31 9.33 6.37 -14.85
C LEU A 31 8.57 5.04 -14.90
N THR A 32 7.93 4.73 -16.01
CA THR A 32 7.23 3.47 -16.23
C THR A 32 8.22 2.29 -16.15
N ALA A 33 9.38 2.41 -16.80
CA ALA A 33 10.40 1.37 -16.76
C ALA A 33 10.92 1.10 -15.34
N MET A 34 11.06 2.14 -14.52
CA MET A 34 11.45 2.00 -13.11
C MET A 34 10.42 1.23 -12.28
N SER A 35 9.14 1.37 -12.60
CA SER A 35 8.05 0.77 -11.81
C SER A 35 7.69 -0.66 -12.21
N VAL A 36 8.11 -1.12 -13.40
CA VAL A 36 7.78 -2.45 -13.91
C VAL A 36 8.34 -3.54 -12.97
N GLY A 37 7.46 -4.45 -12.53
CA GLY A 37 7.83 -5.59 -11.70
C GLY A 37 8.11 -5.28 -10.23
N THR A 38 8.01 -4.02 -9.79
CA THR A 38 8.32 -3.64 -8.40
C THR A 38 7.31 -4.16 -7.39
N ASN A 39 6.04 -4.26 -7.75
CA ASN A 39 5.02 -4.89 -6.91
C ASN A 39 5.33 -6.35 -6.65
N ARG A 40 5.72 -7.06 -7.69
CA ARG A 40 6.09 -8.47 -7.58
C ARG A 40 7.31 -8.66 -6.68
N LYS A 41 8.32 -7.79 -6.80
CA LYS A 41 9.48 -7.83 -5.91
C LYS A 41 9.10 -7.74 -4.45
N ALA A 42 8.20 -6.84 -4.10
CA ALA A 42 7.75 -6.68 -2.72
C ALA A 42 6.87 -7.86 -2.27
N ALA A 43 5.87 -8.22 -3.07
CA ALA A 43 4.83 -9.17 -2.65
C ALA A 43 5.28 -10.63 -2.75
N VAL A 44 6.04 -10.98 -3.77
CA VAL A 44 6.44 -12.37 -4.04
C VAL A 44 7.85 -12.66 -3.54
N GLU A 45 8.79 -11.76 -3.85
CA GLU A 45 10.20 -11.95 -3.50
C GLU A 45 10.56 -11.41 -2.12
N GLY A 46 9.65 -10.63 -1.49
CA GLY A 46 9.88 -10.05 -0.17
C GLY A 46 10.90 -8.92 -0.14
N ASP A 47 11.24 -8.34 -1.28
CA ASP A 47 12.19 -7.24 -1.37
C ASP A 47 11.49 -5.91 -1.04
N ILE A 48 11.52 -5.54 0.23
CA ILE A 48 10.90 -4.30 0.72
C ILE A 48 11.79 -3.07 0.55
N VAL A 49 13.01 -3.25 0.05
CA VAL A 49 13.97 -2.18 -0.20
C VAL A 49 13.84 -1.65 -1.64
N ASN A 50 13.81 -2.56 -2.60
CA ASN A 50 13.77 -2.24 -4.04
C ASN A 50 12.38 -2.44 -4.66
N GLY A 51 11.45 -3.01 -3.94
CA GLY A 51 10.09 -3.24 -4.38
C GLY A 51 9.14 -2.11 -3.99
N ALA A 52 8.01 -2.01 -4.69
CA ALA A 52 6.94 -1.09 -4.34
C ALA A 52 5.96 -1.76 -3.37
N VAL A 53 5.94 -1.30 -2.13
CA VAL A 53 5.00 -1.80 -1.12
C VAL A 53 3.80 -0.86 -1.07
N GLN A 54 2.76 -1.20 -1.82
CA GLN A 54 1.57 -0.36 -1.91
C GLN A 54 0.72 -0.49 -0.65
N CYS A 55 0.12 0.61 -0.24
CA CYS A 55 -0.72 0.64 0.97
C CYS A 55 -1.83 1.68 0.85
N GLY A 56 -2.88 1.49 1.63
CA GLY A 56 -3.96 2.46 1.77
C GLY A 56 -3.74 3.39 2.97
N GLN A 57 -4.59 4.38 3.11
CA GLN A 57 -4.54 5.32 4.24
C GLN A 57 -4.87 4.65 5.58
N SER A 58 -5.69 3.62 5.58
CA SER A 58 -6.05 2.87 6.78
C SER A 58 -4.87 2.15 7.44
N LEU A 59 -3.74 2.05 6.74
CA LEU A 59 -2.49 1.50 7.30
C LEU A 59 -2.10 2.20 8.61
N ASN A 60 -2.39 3.49 8.75
CA ASN A 60 -2.06 4.26 9.94
C ASN A 60 -2.79 3.78 11.21
N ARG A 61 -3.85 3.00 11.06
CA ARG A 61 -4.60 2.41 12.17
C ARG A 61 -4.04 1.06 12.62
N LEU A 62 -3.13 0.49 11.85
CA LEU A 62 -2.53 -0.80 12.15
C LEU A 62 -1.39 -0.60 13.14
N THR A 63 -1.45 -1.32 14.26
CA THR A 63 -0.45 -1.23 15.33
C THR A 63 0.34 -2.51 15.52
N LYS A 64 -0.16 -3.63 15.01
CA LYS A 64 0.45 -4.96 15.20
C LYS A 64 0.37 -5.79 13.93
N VAL A 65 1.37 -6.63 13.73
CA VAL A 65 1.36 -7.70 12.73
C VAL A 65 0.66 -8.91 13.34
N LYS A 66 -0.35 -9.42 12.66
CA LYS A 66 -1.15 -10.57 13.11
C LYS A 66 -1.21 -11.65 12.04
N PRO A 67 -1.44 -12.92 12.42
CA PRO A 67 -1.71 -13.99 11.45
C PRO A 67 -2.93 -13.64 10.58
N ALA A 68 -2.90 -14.04 9.31
CA ALA A 68 -3.98 -13.74 8.36
C ALA A 68 -5.36 -14.23 8.85
N LYS A 69 -5.40 -15.41 9.47
CA LYS A 69 -6.63 -15.96 10.06
C LYS A 69 -7.26 -15.00 11.09
N VAL A 70 -6.44 -14.48 11.99
CA VAL A 70 -6.87 -13.54 13.04
C VAL A 70 -7.38 -12.24 12.42
N ILE A 71 -6.71 -11.74 11.37
CA ILE A 71 -7.13 -10.52 10.66
C ILE A 71 -8.51 -10.72 10.04
N VAL A 72 -8.74 -11.82 9.33
CA VAL A 72 -10.03 -12.11 8.69
C VAL A 72 -11.14 -12.24 9.73
N GLU A 73 -10.90 -12.99 10.80
CA GLU A 73 -11.88 -13.16 11.88
C GLU A 73 -12.21 -11.84 12.57
N SER A 74 -11.20 -10.99 12.81
CA SER A 74 -11.39 -9.67 13.42
C SER A 74 -12.21 -8.75 12.54
N VAL A 75 -11.96 -8.73 11.23
CA VAL A 75 -12.72 -7.91 10.28
C VAL A 75 -14.20 -8.29 10.29
N VAL A 76 -14.50 -9.58 10.28
CA VAL A 76 -15.89 -10.07 10.33
C VAL A 76 -16.56 -9.72 11.66
N ALA A 77 -15.87 -9.92 12.77
CA ALA A 77 -16.40 -9.60 14.10
C ALA A 77 -16.69 -8.10 14.25
N GLU A 78 -15.76 -7.26 13.82
CA GLU A 78 -15.92 -5.80 13.84
C GLU A 78 -17.06 -5.34 12.93
N ALA A 79 -17.23 -5.97 11.76
CA ALA A 79 -18.34 -5.68 10.86
C ALA A 79 -19.70 -5.97 11.51
N LYS A 80 -19.82 -7.10 12.20
CA LYS A 80 -21.05 -7.45 12.95
C LYS A 80 -21.35 -6.44 14.04
N GLU A 81 -20.36 -6.01 14.79
CA GLU A 81 -20.54 -4.99 15.83
C GLU A 81 -20.92 -3.63 15.23
N ALA A 82 -20.31 -3.26 14.11
CA ALA A 82 -20.64 -2.02 13.42
C ALA A 82 -22.09 -2.00 12.94
N ILE A 83 -22.60 -3.12 12.42
CA ILE A 83 -23.99 -3.27 12.00
C ILE A 83 -24.94 -3.11 13.19
N LYS A 84 -24.63 -3.75 14.32
CA LYS A 84 -25.44 -3.60 15.55
C LYS A 84 -25.50 -2.15 16.02
N LYS A 85 -24.36 -1.45 16.01
CA LYS A 85 -24.31 -0.04 16.38
C LYS A 85 -25.10 0.84 15.41
N ALA A 86 -25.03 0.56 14.13
CA ALA A 86 -25.77 1.29 13.10
C ALA A 86 -27.28 1.16 13.24
N GLN A 87 -27.79 0.05 13.75
CA GLN A 87 -29.22 -0.18 13.99
C GLN A 87 -29.83 0.85 14.95
N ARG A 88 -29.03 1.44 15.84
CA ARG A 88 -29.51 2.48 16.76
C ARG A 88 -29.94 3.75 16.06
N PHE A 89 -29.50 3.95 14.82
CA PHE A 89 -29.79 5.13 14.02
C PHE A 89 -30.82 4.86 12.91
N ALA A 90 -31.28 3.63 12.82
CA ALA A 90 -32.26 3.24 11.81
C ALA A 90 -33.71 3.60 12.24
#